data_eaf9ae42bce0408a239889326ce48b61
#
_entry.id   eaf9ae42bce0408a239889326ce48b61
#
_cell.length_a   1.000
_cell.length_b   1.000
_cell.length_c   1.000
_cell.angle_alpha   90.00
_cell.angle_beta   90.00
_cell.angle_gamma   90.00
#
_symmetry.space_group_name_H-M   'P 1'
#
loop_
_entity.id
_entity.type
_entity.pdbx_description
1 polymer ?
#
loop_
_entity_poly.entity_id
_entity_poly.type
_entity_poly.pdbx_seq_one_letter_code
_entity_poly.pdbx_strand_id
1 'polypeptide(L)'
;LGAHRAITLINRTDYIDLVEGTSIDIAFSPTEATLSDLLRHIRQGDVLSAHTLRRGGAEVMEIVAHGSAKNSKVIGRTVDKIAMPQGTAIGCILRTVSGVQEVFMANEVPEVLDGDQVIVFMGNKRQISEVEKLFAPSVGFF
;
A
#
# COMPACT_ATOMS: atom_id res chain seq x y z
N LEU A 1 -1.10 20.38 32.11
CA LEU A 1 -1.48 19.14 32.79
C LEU A 1 -0.55 17.93 32.50
N GLY A 2 0.56 18.07 31.75
CA GLY A 2 1.64 17.10 31.67
C GLY A 2 1.36 15.80 30.90
N ALA A 3 0.37 15.77 30.01
CA ALA A 3 0.17 14.64 29.11
C ALA A 3 1.27 14.62 28.05
N HIS A 4 1.96 13.49 27.90
CA HIS A 4 3.02 13.32 26.91
C HIS A 4 2.50 13.01 25.50
N ARG A 5 1.23 12.60 25.35
CA ARG A 5 0.55 12.37 24.07
C ARG A 5 -0.93 12.70 24.20
N ALA A 6 -1.48 13.36 23.19
CA ALA A 6 -2.89 13.66 23.07
C ALA A 6 -3.44 12.97 21.80
N ILE A 7 -4.44 12.10 21.98
CA ILE A 7 -5.17 11.43 20.90
C ILE A 7 -6.60 11.96 20.91
N THR A 8 -7.12 12.40 19.78
CA THR A 8 -8.49 12.88 19.67
C THR A 8 -9.26 12.14 18.58
N LEU A 9 -10.56 11.95 18.84
CA LEU A 9 -11.52 11.42 17.87
C LEU A 9 -12.22 12.58 17.20
N ILE A 10 -12.14 12.67 15.88
CA ILE A 10 -12.77 13.73 15.09
C ILE A 10 -13.84 13.13 14.18
N ASN A 11 -15.09 13.47 14.42
CA ASN A 11 -16.23 12.96 13.66
C ASN A 11 -16.45 13.68 12.32
N ARG A 12 -15.79 14.80 12.09
CA ARG A 12 -15.90 15.59 10.85
C ARG A 12 -14.52 15.76 10.25
N THR A 13 -14.34 15.24 9.06
CA THR A 13 -13.07 15.23 8.29
C THR A 13 -12.49 16.63 8.07
N ASP A 14 -13.36 17.63 7.91
CA ASP A 14 -12.98 19.05 7.70
C ASP A 14 -12.15 19.65 8.85
N TYR A 15 -12.22 19.04 10.04
CA TYR A 15 -11.50 19.51 11.23
C TYR A 15 -10.15 18.83 11.45
N ILE A 16 -9.85 17.73 10.74
CA ILE A 16 -8.59 17.01 10.87
C ILE A 16 -7.42 17.92 10.49
N ASP A 17 -7.57 18.63 9.37
CA ASP A 17 -6.56 19.58 8.86
C ASP A 17 -6.30 20.77 9.79
N LEU A 18 -7.29 21.14 10.60
CA LEU A 18 -7.15 22.26 11.56
C LEU A 18 -6.43 21.83 12.84
N VAL A 19 -6.43 20.53 13.13
CA VAL A 19 -5.88 19.99 14.37
C VAL A 19 -4.44 19.50 14.18
N GLU A 20 -4.08 19.11 12.95
CA GLU A 20 -2.70 18.78 12.58
C GLU A 20 -1.79 20.01 12.75
N GLY A 21 -0.77 19.88 13.60
CA GLY A 21 0.14 20.98 13.93
C GLY A 21 -0.20 21.75 15.21
N THR A 22 -1.26 21.33 15.91
CA THR A 22 -1.56 21.80 17.27
C THR A 22 -0.90 20.87 18.32
N SER A 23 -1.27 20.97 19.58
CA SER A 23 -0.81 20.09 20.66
C SER A 23 -1.43 18.69 20.66
N ILE A 24 -2.07 18.28 19.57
CA ILE A 24 -2.67 16.96 19.39
C ILE A 24 -1.74 16.13 18.51
N ASP A 25 -1.26 15.02 19.04
CA ASP A 25 -0.30 14.15 18.36
C ASP A 25 -0.95 13.24 17.32
N ILE A 26 -2.20 12.80 17.56
CA ILE A 26 -2.94 11.90 16.67
C ILE A 26 -4.40 12.33 16.62
N ALA A 27 -4.89 12.65 15.42
CA ALA A 27 -6.31 12.83 15.13
C ALA A 27 -6.83 11.58 14.40
N PHE A 28 -7.90 10.99 14.90
CA PHE A 28 -8.50 9.78 14.34
C PHE A 28 -9.94 10.05 13.88
N SER A 29 -10.24 9.73 12.62
CA SER A 29 -11.60 9.79 12.07
C SER A 29 -12.18 8.38 11.91
N PRO A 30 -13.28 8.04 12.62
CA PRO A 30 -13.96 6.78 12.45
C PRO A 30 -14.49 6.58 11.02
N THR A 31 -14.89 7.67 10.36
CA THR A 31 -15.40 7.64 8.98
C THR A 31 -14.32 7.23 7.99
N GLU A 32 -13.09 7.75 8.13
CA GLU A 32 -11.97 7.37 7.27
C GLU A 32 -11.51 5.94 7.53
N ALA A 33 -11.48 5.52 8.80
CA ALA A 33 -11.16 4.14 9.15
C ALA A 33 -12.18 3.15 8.58
N THR A 34 -13.47 3.46 8.70
CA THR A 34 -14.55 2.63 8.15
C THR A 34 -14.51 2.60 6.62
N LEU A 35 -14.28 3.74 5.97
CA LEU A 35 -14.17 3.84 4.51
C LEU A 35 -12.97 3.04 4.00
N SER A 36 -11.82 3.14 4.65
CA SER A 36 -10.62 2.38 4.30
C SER A 36 -10.85 0.87 4.41
N ASP A 37 -11.55 0.43 5.46
CA ASP A 37 -11.87 -0.98 5.67
C ASP A 37 -12.90 -1.49 4.65
N LEU A 38 -13.90 -0.68 4.31
CA LEU A 38 -14.91 -0.99 3.29
C LEU A 38 -14.29 -1.06 1.90
N LEU A 39 -13.40 -0.14 1.55
CA LEU A 39 -12.68 -0.13 0.28
C LEU A 39 -11.76 -1.34 0.13
N ARG A 40 -11.17 -1.83 1.22
CA ARG A 40 -10.39 -3.07 1.22
C ARG A 40 -11.22 -4.28 0.78
N HIS A 41 -12.49 -4.35 1.18
CA HIS A 41 -13.42 -5.45 0.82
C HIS A 41 -14.01 -5.33 -0.59
N ILE A 42 -14.06 -4.13 -1.16
CA ILE A 42 -14.66 -3.87 -2.49
C ILE A 42 -13.61 -3.94 -3.60
N ARG A 43 -12.34 -3.69 -3.31
CA ARG A 43 -11.27 -3.74 -4.29
C ARG A 43 -11.03 -5.16 -4.75
N GLN A 44 -11.22 -5.38 -6.05
CA GLN A 44 -10.88 -6.64 -6.74
C GLN A 44 -9.35 -6.71 -6.89
N GLY A 45 -8.69 -7.25 -5.89
CA GLY A 45 -7.24 -7.44 -5.91
C GLY A 45 -6.72 -7.59 -4.49
N ASP A 46 -5.54 -8.14 -4.36
CA ASP A 46 -4.89 -8.45 -3.10
C ASP A 46 -4.27 -7.21 -2.43
N VAL A 47 -4.93 -6.05 -2.55
CA VAL A 47 -4.55 -4.80 -1.88
C VAL A 47 -4.91 -4.89 -0.42
N LEU A 48 -3.90 -4.96 0.45
CA LEU A 48 -4.07 -5.03 1.90
C LEU A 48 -4.38 -3.66 2.49
N SER A 49 -3.70 -2.63 2.02
CA SER A 49 -3.87 -1.26 2.50
C SER A 49 -3.46 -0.22 1.47
N ALA A 50 -4.00 0.98 1.57
CA ALA A 50 -3.55 2.15 0.86
C ALA A 50 -3.63 3.37 1.77
N HIS A 51 -2.55 4.13 1.85
CA HIS A 51 -2.42 5.30 2.70
C HIS A 51 -1.98 6.52 1.90
N THR A 52 -2.67 7.63 2.10
CA THR A 52 -2.29 8.92 1.55
C THR A 52 -1.20 9.57 2.40
N LEU A 53 -0.12 9.99 1.79
CA LEU A 53 0.94 10.77 2.42
C LEU A 53 0.79 12.24 2.05
N ARG A 54 1.06 13.14 3.01
CA ARG A 54 1.12 14.59 2.80
C ARG A 54 -0.04 15.15 1.97
N ARG A 55 -1.28 15.17 2.53
CA ARG A 55 -2.44 15.85 1.94
C ARG A 55 -2.70 15.52 0.46
N GLY A 56 -2.56 14.24 0.10
CA GLY A 56 -2.82 13.76 -1.27
C GLY A 56 -1.69 13.95 -2.27
N GLY A 57 -0.49 14.34 -1.82
CA GLY A 57 0.67 14.50 -2.70
C GLY A 57 1.37 13.18 -3.06
N ALA A 58 1.12 12.10 -2.33
CA ALA A 58 1.64 10.77 -2.60
C ALA A 58 0.76 9.71 -1.94
N GLU A 59 0.79 8.51 -2.48
CA GLU A 59 0.10 7.34 -1.95
C GLU A 59 1.12 6.22 -1.69
N VAL A 60 0.86 5.44 -0.66
CA VAL A 60 1.55 4.18 -0.40
C VAL A 60 0.52 3.07 -0.40
N MET A 61 0.79 2.03 -1.15
CA MET A 61 -0.08 0.86 -1.25
C MET A 61 0.68 -0.40 -0.88
N GLU A 62 0.07 -1.22 -0.06
CA GLU A 62 0.50 -2.58 0.23
C GLU A 62 -0.35 -3.54 -0.60
N ILE A 63 0.30 -4.33 -1.43
CA ILE A 63 -0.35 -5.29 -2.33
C ILE A 63 0.36 -6.63 -2.27
N VAL A 64 -0.40 -7.73 -2.24
CA VAL A 64 0.16 -9.07 -2.29
C VAL A 64 0.37 -9.50 -3.73
N ALA A 65 1.55 -10.02 -4.02
CA ALA A 65 1.84 -10.61 -5.32
C ALA A 65 1.33 -12.05 -5.36
N HIS A 66 0.42 -12.33 -6.28
CA HIS A 66 -0.13 -13.67 -6.49
C HIS A 66 0.06 -14.19 -7.90
N GLY A 67 0.23 -15.51 -8.01
CA GLY A 67 0.30 -16.24 -9.27
C GLY A 67 1.61 -16.98 -9.48
N SER A 68 1.98 -17.14 -10.73
CA SER A 68 3.20 -17.80 -11.16
C SER A 68 3.92 -16.98 -12.22
N ALA A 69 5.17 -17.27 -12.51
CA ALA A 69 5.93 -16.59 -13.56
C ALA A 69 5.26 -16.67 -14.96
N LYS A 70 4.33 -17.61 -15.16
CA LYS A 70 3.61 -17.76 -16.44
C LYS A 70 2.40 -16.81 -16.57
N ASN A 71 1.74 -16.50 -15.47
CA ASN A 71 0.48 -15.72 -15.47
C ASN A 71 0.57 -14.39 -14.72
N SER A 72 1.74 -14.06 -14.16
CA SER A 72 1.98 -12.79 -13.47
C SER A 72 3.01 -11.96 -14.25
N LYS A 73 2.81 -10.64 -14.21
CA LYS A 73 3.77 -9.67 -14.76
C LYS A 73 4.86 -9.29 -13.74
N VAL A 74 4.71 -9.76 -12.51
CA VAL A 74 5.53 -9.37 -11.35
C VAL A 74 6.33 -10.57 -10.82
N ILE A 75 5.69 -11.71 -10.65
CA ILE A 75 6.31 -12.89 -10.05
C ILE A 75 7.42 -13.47 -10.94
N GLY A 76 8.54 -13.87 -10.29
CA GLY A 76 9.74 -14.39 -10.96
C GLY A 76 10.55 -13.31 -11.66
N ARG A 77 10.29 -12.03 -11.36
CA ARG A 77 11.05 -10.89 -11.90
C ARG A 77 11.76 -10.14 -10.79
N THR A 78 12.95 -9.65 -11.09
CA THR A 78 13.62 -8.66 -10.24
C THR A 78 12.89 -7.32 -10.34
N VAL A 79 12.96 -6.51 -9.28
CA VAL A 79 12.22 -5.25 -9.20
C VAL A 79 12.53 -4.31 -10.37
N ASP A 80 13.77 -4.27 -10.82
CA ASP A 80 14.23 -3.46 -11.96
C ASP A 80 13.63 -3.88 -13.31
N LYS A 81 13.17 -5.13 -13.44
CA LYS A 81 12.54 -5.68 -14.65
C LYS A 81 11.01 -5.61 -14.64
N ILE A 82 10.43 -5.16 -13.55
CA ILE A 82 8.98 -4.95 -13.48
C ILE A 82 8.66 -3.61 -14.14
N ALA A 83 7.79 -3.64 -15.16
CA ALA A 83 7.37 -2.43 -15.88
C ALA A 83 6.39 -1.61 -15.03
N MET A 84 6.91 -0.93 -14.01
CA MET A 84 6.11 -0.08 -13.12
C MET A 84 5.55 1.14 -13.88
N PRO A 85 4.31 1.57 -13.59
CA PRO A 85 3.75 2.80 -14.12
C PRO A 85 4.62 4.01 -13.79
N GLN A 86 4.65 5.00 -14.69
CA GLN A 86 5.45 6.21 -14.47
C GLN A 86 5.05 6.93 -13.18
N GLY A 87 6.01 7.33 -12.39
CA GLY A 87 5.78 8.00 -11.10
C GLY A 87 5.42 7.03 -9.96
N THR A 88 5.63 5.72 -10.16
CA THR A 88 5.50 4.71 -9.12
C THR A 88 6.82 4.00 -8.88
N ALA A 89 7.01 3.50 -7.66
CA ALA A 89 8.21 2.73 -7.30
C ALA A 89 7.87 1.69 -6.24
N ILE A 90 8.48 0.52 -6.35
CA ILE A 90 8.51 -0.46 -5.27
C ILE A 90 9.56 -0.01 -4.26
N GLY A 91 9.16 0.14 -2.99
CA GLY A 91 10.06 0.54 -1.91
C GLY A 91 10.68 -0.64 -1.19
N CYS A 92 9.85 -1.59 -0.78
CA CYS A 92 10.29 -2.79 -0.10
C CYS A 92 9.30 -3.95 -0.32
N ILE A 93 9.74 -5.13 0.03
CA ILE A 93 8.96 -6.36 -0.01
C ILE A 93 9.04 -7.01 1.37
N LEU A 94 7.88 -7.40 1.89
CA LEU A 94 7.77 -8.18 3.11
C LEU A 94 7.51 -9.63 2.70
N ARG A 95 8.37 -10.52 3.15
CA ARG A 95 8.31 -11.95 2.86
C ARG A 95 8.32 -12.75 4.15
N THR A 96 7.46 -13.75 4.24
CA THR A 96 7.50 -14.69 5.36
C THR A 96 8.48 -15.81 5.07
N VAL A 97 9.57 -15.86 5.83
CA VAL A 97 10.59 -16.90 5.74
C VAL A 97 10.56 -17.71 7.04
N SER A 98 10.27 -19.00 6.93
CA SER A 98 10.20 -19.90 8.11
C SER A 98 9.26 -19.40 9.25
N GLY A 99 8.16 -18.73 8.88
CA GLY A 99 7.20 -18.18 9.85
C GLY A 99 7.58 -16.83 10.45
N VAL A 100 8.69 -16.23 10.03
CA VAL A 100 9.13 -14.88 10.43
C VAL A 100 9.00 -13.95 9.24
N GLN A 101 8.42 -12.77 9.47
CA GLN A 101 8.32 -11.75 8.45
C GLN A 101 9.64 -10.97 8.35
N GLU A 102 10.23 -10.96 7.18
CA GLU A 102 11.45 -10.22 6.85
C GLU A 102 11.15 -9.12 5.85
N VAL A 103 11.86 -8.00 5.99
CA VAL A 103 11.73 -6.84 5.09
C VAL A 103 12.97 -6.76 4.20
N PHE A 104 12.76 -6.76 2.90
CA PHE A 104 13.81 -6.60 1.89
C PHE A 104 13.60 -5.28 1.16
N MET A 105 14.64 -4.48 1.06
CA MET A 105 14.58 -3.29 0.21
C MET A 105 14.52 -3.70 -1.27
N ALA A 106 13.91 -2.88 -2.10
CA ALA A 106 13.66 -3.21 -3.51
C ALA A 106 14.91 -3.63 -4.30
N ASN A 107 16.07 -3.07 -3.96
CA ASN A 107 17.36 -3.39 -4.58
C ASN A 107 18.04 -4.66 -4.03
N GLU A 108 17.51 -5.24 -2.96
CA GLU A 108 18.06 -6.43 -2.30
C GLU A 108 17.31 -7.71 -2.70
N VAL A 109 16.14 -7.57 -3.31
CA VAL A 109 15.27 -8.71 -3.67
C VAL A 109 15.75 -9.30 -5.00
N PRO A 110 16.15 -10.59 -5.04
CA PRO A 110 16.54 -11.22 -6.30
C PRO A 110 15.36 -11.36 -7.26
N GLU A 111 14.19 -11.71 -6.77
CA GLU A 111 12.94 -11.81 -7.54
C GLU A 111 11.73 -11.74 -6.61
N VAL A 112 10.58 -11.29 -7.13
CA VAL A 112 9.30 -11.30 -6.41
C VAL A 112 8.70 -12.70 -6.46
N LEU A 113 8.25 -13.20 -5.31
CA LEU A 113 7.66 -14.53 -5.15
C LEU A 113 6.15 -14.43 -4.87
N ASP A 114 5.47 -15.55 -5.07
CA ASP A 114 4.07 -15.69 -4.68
C ASP A 114 3.90 -15.53 -3.17
N GLY A 115 2.94 -14.70 -2.76
CA GLY A 115 2.69 -14.37 -1.36
C GLY A 115 3.53 -13.20 -0.80
N ASP A 116 4.45 -12.63 -1.57
CA ASP A 116 5.16 -11.43 -1.14
C ASP A 116 4.21 -10.24 -1.00
N GLN A 117 4.32 -9.52 0.11
CA GLN A 117 3.65 -8.25 0.32
C GLN A 117 4.56 -7.12 -0.19
N VAL A 118 4.10 -6.41 -1.20
CA VAL A 118 4.89 -5.39 -1.90
C VAL A 118 4.40 -4.01 -1.52
N ILE A 119 5.30 -3.16 -1.04
CA ILE A 119 5.02 -1.76 -0.73
C ILE A 119 5.35 -0.90 -1.95
N VAL A 120 4.32 -0.26 -2.51
CA VAL A 120 4.42 0.57 -3.70
C VAL A 120 4.15 2.03 -3.35
N PHE A 121 5.08 2.91 -3.72
CA PHE A 121 4.92 4.35 -3.66
C PHE A 121 4.38 4.88 -4.98
N MET A 122 3.42 5.81 -4.90
CA MET A 122 2.77 6.41 -6.07
C MET A 122 2.69 7.93 -5.91
N GLY A 123 2.92 8.66 -6.99
CA GLY A 123 2.85 10.12 -7.00
C GLY A 123 1.43 10.69 -6.94
N ASN A 124 0.42 9.88 -7.27
CA ASN A 124 -0.98 10.30 -7.20
C ASN A 124 -1.95 9.10 -7.21
N LYS A 125 -3.20 9.33 -6.79
CA LYS A 125 -4.25 8.31 -6.67
C LYS A 125 -4.63 7.62 -8.00
N ARG A 126 -4.41 8.28 -9.14
CA ARG A 126 -4.79 7.71 -10.45
C ARG A 126 -3.97 6.47 -10.79
N GLN A 127 -2.77 6.36 -10.22
CA GLN A 127 -1.86 5.24 -10.46
C GLN A 127 -2.27 3.96 -9.73
N ILE A 128 -3.16 4.04 -8.72
CA ILE A 128 -3.63 2.88 -7.95
C ILE A 128 -4.17 1.79 -8.88
N SER A 129 -5.09 2.13 -9.78
CA SER A 129 -5.70 1.12 -10.67
C SER A 129 -4.72 0.55 -11.71
N GLU A 130 -3.68 1.27 -12.08
CA GLU A 130 -2.63 0.78 -12.98
C GLU A 130 -1.73 -0.22 -12.25
N VAL A 131 -1.37 0.08 -11.00
CA VAL A 131 -0.59 -0.83 -10.15
C VAL A 131 -1.40 -2.09 -9.83
N GLU A 132 -2.67 -1.96 -9.45
CA GLU A 132 -3.57 -3.11 -9.22
C GLU A 132 -3.62 -4.05 -10.45
N LYS A 133 -3.78 -3.51 -11.65
CA LYS A 133 -3.78 -4.28 -12.90
C LYS A 133 -2.44 -4.95 -13.19
N LEU A 134 -1.33 -4.33 -12.78
CA LEU A 134 0.00 -4.90 -12.96
C LEU A 134 0.20 -6.14 -12.08
N PHE A 135 -0.29 -6.08 -10.84
CA PHE A 135 -0.19 -7.16 -9.86
C PHE A 135 -1.27 -8.24 -10.02
N ALA A 136 -2.38 -7.92 -10.68
CA ALA A 136 -3.43 -8.90 -10.95
C ALA A 136 -2.89 -10.04 -11.84
N PRO A 137 -3.10 -11.31 -11.47
CA PRO A 137 -2.73 -12.43 -12.32
C PRO A 137 -3.56 -12.39 -13.62
N SER A 138 -2.92 -12.66 -14.74
CA SER A 138 -3.61 -12.79 -16.01
C SER A 138 -4.53 -14.01 -15.95
N VAL A 139 -5.82 -13.83 -16.09
CA VAL A 139 -6.77 -14.93 -16.27
C VAL A 139 -6.54 -15.48 -17.66
N GLY A 140 -5.82 -16.60 -17.75
CA GLY A 140 -5.69 -17.34 -19.00
C GLY A 140 -7.06 -17.85 -19.39
N PHE A 141 -7.62 -17.31 -20.45
CA PHE A 141 -8.69 -17.99 -21.15
C PHE A 141 -8.07 -19.24 -21.78
N PHE A 142 -8.60 -20.39 -21.39
CA PHE A 142 -8.30 -21.67 -22.01
C PHE A 142 -8.73 -21.68 -23.48
#